data_e326139dbe5b0728596c68cb631610f9
#
_entry.id   e326139dbe5b0728596c68cb631610f9
#
_cell.length_a   1.000
_cell.length_b   1.000
_cell.length_c   1.000
_cell.angle_alpha   90.00
_cell.angle_beta   90.00
_cell.angle_gamma   90.00
#
_symmetry.space_group_name_H-M   'P 1'
#
loop_
_entity.id
_entity.type
_entity.pdbx_description
1 polymer ?
#
loop_
_entity_poly.entity_id
_entity_poly.type
_entity_poly.pdbx_seq_one_letter_code
_entity_poly.pdbx_strand_id
1 'polypeptide(L)'
;NPAFEVKAGTGTDRYTSKMETPQTYAFVGFFAEMPYTAKNRLLASVSAQILSKRLLDKVREEMGATYSISASGQMSRLGKLNTTFQTAFPMKPEMKDEVLAAIKELTTTMKENVTEAELKPVVEFMVKQTGEDLKDNSSWAGAMAASTLNGVTTFINNNEILGTITVTDVQKFISDVLAQNNYRVIVLDPDGDVQEAAK
;
A
#
# COMPACT_ATOMS: atom_id res chain seq x y z
N ASN A 1 11.88 13.21 -20.58
CA ASN A 1 11.03 12.03 -20.49
C ASN A 1 9.63 12.47 -20.12
N PRO A 2 8.59 12.07 -20.90
CA PRO A 2 7.23 12.25 -20.41
C PRO A 2 7.12 11.51 -19.09
N ALA A 3 6.75 12.21 -18.02
CA ALA A 3 6.46 11.58 -16.75
C ALA A 3 5.30 10.60 -16.99
N PHE A 4 5.46 9.35 -16.57
CA PHE A 4 4.35 8.41 -16.51
C PHE A 4 3.32 8.98 -15.53
N GLU A 5 2.22 9.48 -16.06
CA GLU A 5 1.13 9.98 -15.23
C GLU A 5 0.12 8.84 -14.98
N VAL A 6 -0.15 8.60 -13.71
CA VAL A 6 -1.26 7.71 -13.34
C VAL A 6 -2.56 8.37 -13.80
N LYS A 7 -3.38 7.60 -14.53
CA LYS A 7 -4.67 8.09 -15.02
C LYS A 7 -5.60 8.34 -13.83
N ALA A 8 -6.07 9.56 -13.68
CA ALA A 8 -7.01 9.93 -12.62
C ALA A 8 -8.37 9.24 -12.77
N GLY A 9 -9.12 9.18 -11.67
CA GLY A 9 -10.46 8.59 -11.58
C GLY A 9 -10.46 7.11 -11.23
N THR A 10 -11.64 6.50 -11.24
CA THR A 10 -11.84 5.10 -10.93
C THR A 10 -11.84 4.23 -12.18
N GLY A 11 -11.39 2.98 -12.06
CA GLY A 11 -11.43 2.03 -13.18
C GLY A 11 -11.03 0.63 -12.76
N THR A 12 -11.51 -0.34 -13.54
CA THR A 12 -11.14 -1.75 -13.43
C THR A 12 -10.73 -2.24 -14.80
N ASP A 13 -9.49 -2.74 -14.90
CA ASP A 13 -8.97 -3.36 -16.09
C ASP A 13 -8.83 -4.87 -15.85
N ARG A 14 -9.28 -5.68 -16.81
CA ARG A 14 -9.26 -7.15 -16.73
C ARG A 14 -8.47 -7.73 -17.89
N TYR A 15 -7.59 -8.66 -17.57
CA TYR A 15 -6.75 -9.39 -18.52
C TYR A 15 -6.84 -10.87 -18.23
N THR A 16 -6.52 -11.69 -19.23
CA THR A 16 -6.38 -13.14 -19.10
C THR A 16 -5.00 -13.58 -19.57
N SER A 17 -4.50 -14.67 -18.99
CA SER A 17 -3.22 -15.28 -19.41
C SER A 17 -3.27 -16.78 -19.17
N LYS A 18 -2.57 -17.54 -20.05
CA LYS A 18 -2.33 -18.96 -19.80
C LYS A 18 -1.38 -19.12 -18.63
N MET A 19 -1.75 -19.93 -17.65
CA MET A 19 -0.99 -20.20 -16.44
C MET A 19 -0.96 -21.70 -16.17
N GLU A 20 0.22 -22.22 -15.76
CA GLU A 20 0.36 -23.63 -15.36
C GLU A 20 -0.43 -23.95 -14.09
N THR A 21 -0.45 -23.00 -13.14
CA THR A 21 -1.27 -23.08 -11.94
C THR A 21 -2.30 -21.94 -12.00
N PRO A 22 -3.62 -22.26 -12.01
CA PRO A 22 -4.65 -21.24 -12.08
C PRO A 22 -4.65 -20.35 -10.84
N GLN A 23 -4.33 -19.06 -11.03
CA GLN A 23 -4.38 -18.03 -9.99
C GLN A 23 -4.87 -16.73 -10.61
N THR A 24 -5.65 -15.97 -9.85
CA THR A 24 -5.94 -14.58 -10.21
C THR A 24 -4.93 -13.67 -9.53
N TYR A 25 -4.28 -12.82 -10.31
CA TYR A 25 -3.45 -11.75 -9.77
C TYR A 25 -4.26 -10.46 -9.74
N ALA A 26 -4.29 -9.80 -8.60
CA ALA A 26 -4.94 -8.50 -8.47
C ALA A 26 -3.97 -7.43 -8.01
N PHE A 27 -4.10 -6.27 -8.63
CA PHE A 27 -3.56 -5.01 -8.14
C PHE A 27 -4.74 -4.13 -7.75
N VAL A 28 -4.68 -3.57 -6.55
CA VAL A 28 -5.67 -2.61 -6.05
C VAL A 28 -4.91 -1.39 -5.54
N GLY A 29 -5.16 -0.22 -6.12
CA GLY A 29 -4.45 1.01 -5.80
C GLY A 29 -5.36 2.21 -5.62
N PHE A 30 -5.04 3.00 -4.60
CA PHE A 30 -5.58 4.33 -4.36
C PHE A 30 -4.47 5.34 -4.60
N PHE A 31 -4.78 6.43 -5.28
CA PHE A 31 -3.80 7.43 -5.69
C PHE A 31 -4.28 8.82 -5.28
N ALA A 32 -3.36 9.68 -4.88
CA ALA A 32 -3.69 11.04 -4.49
C ALA A 32 -2.56 12.02 -4.78
N GLU A 33 -2.92 13.28 -4.91
CA GLU A 33 -1.98 14.39 -4.86
C GLU A 33 -1.92 14.92 -3.42
N MET A 34 -0.77 14.74 -2.76
CA MET A 34 -0.58 15.15 -1.37
C MET A 34 0.69 16.01 -1.24
N PRO A 35 0.74 16.94 -0.28
CA PRO A 35 1.96 17.68 0.00
C PRO A 35 3.11 16.72 0.35
N TYR A 36 4.23 16.82 -0.39
CA TYR A 36 5.41 15.99 -0.16
C TYR A 36 6.15 16.46 1.08
N THR A 37 5.83 15.91 2.24
CA THR A 37 6.46 16.20 3.52
C THR A 37 7.00 14.92 4.16
N ALA A 38 7.95 15.05 5.09
CA ALA A 38 8.45 13.90 5.84
C ALA A 38 7.32 13.21 6.63
N LYS A 39 6.41 13.97 7.23
CA LYS A 39 5.26 13.42 7.96
C LYS A 39 4.32 12.65 7.03
N ASN A 40 3.96 13.18 5.87
CA ASN A 40 3.06 12.49 4.93
C ASN A 40 3.70 11.22 4.35
N ARG A 41 5.01 11.22 4.08
CA ARG A 41 5.74 10.00 3.67
C ARG A 41 5.66 8.91 4.74
N LEU A 42 5.85 9.27 6.00
CA LEU A 42 5.75 8.31 7.11
C LEU A 42 4.31 7.87 7.33
N LEU A 43 3.33 8.76 7.21
CA LEU A 43 1.90 8.42 7.27
C LEU A 43 1.50 7.42 6.17
N ALA A 44 2.01 7.58 4.93
CA ALA A 44 1.77 6.60 3.88
C ALA A 44 2.29 5.21 4.28
N SER A 45 3.50 5.13 4.84
CA SER A 45 4.11 3.87 5.28
C SER A 45 3.39 3.28 6.51
N VAL A 46 3.09 4.09 7.52
CA VAL A 46 2.34 3.67 8.73
C VAL A 46 0.97 3.13 8.36
N SER A 47 0.23 3.86 7.52
CA SER A 47 -1.10 3.43 7.06
C SER A 47 -1.04 2.10 6.31
N ALA A 48 -0.02 1.91 5.46
CA ALA A 48 0.16 0.66 4.72
C ALA A 48 0.52 -0.52 5.63
N GLN A 49 1.30 -0.31 6.68
CA GLN A 49 1.60 -1.35 7.68
C GLN A 49 0.32 -1.79 8.43
N ILE A 50 -0.51 -0.83 8.85
CA ILE A 50 -1.80 -1.12 9.49
C ILE A 50 -2.71 -1.90 8.53
N LEU A 51 -2.83 -1.44 7.27
CA LEU A 51 -3.62 -2.16 6.28
C LEU A 51 -3.07 -3.56 6.01
N SER A 52 -1.75 -3.72 5.92
CA SER A 52 -1.10 -5.03 5.73
C SER A 52 -1.53 -6.02 6.80
N LYS A 53 -1.57 -5.60 8.06
CA LYS A 53 -2.02 -6.43 9.17
C LYS A 53 -3.49 -6.82 9.01
N ARG A 54 -4.36 -5.87 8.72
CA ARG A 54 -5.80 -6.13 8.48
C ARG A 54 -6.04 -7.08 7.31
N LEU A 55 -5.29 -6.89 6.21
CA LEU A 55 -5.37 -7.77 5.04
C LEU A 55 -4.89 -9.19 5.37
N LEU A 56 -3.81 -9.31 6.13
CA LEU A 56 -3.31 -10.61 6.57
C LEU A 56 -4.37 -11.35 7.38
N ASP A 57 -4.93 -10.69 8.39
CA ASP A 57 -5.93 -11.28 9.27
C ASP A 57 -7.21 -11.65 8.50
N LYS A 58 -7.73 -10.77 7.63
CA LYS A 58 -8.97 -11.00 6.90
C LYS A 58 -8.80 -11.93 5.70
N VAL A 59 -7.89 -11.59 4.79
CA VAL A 59 -7.82 -12.24 3.47
C VAL A 59 -7.06 -13.56 3.54
N ARG A 60 -5.98 -13.62 4.33
CA ARG A 60 -5.17 -14.82 4.49
C ARG A 60 -5.76 -15.76 5.55
N GLU A 61 -5.94 -15.27 6.80
CA GLU A 61 -6.27 -16.14 7.93
C GLU A 61 -7.76 -16.52 7.94
N GLU A 62 -8.68 -15.56 7.78
CA GLU A 62 -10.11 -15.86 7.83
C GLU A 62 -10.62 -16.44 6.51
N MET A 63 -10.28 -15.82 5.37
CA MET A 63 -10.81 -16.25 4.07
C MET A 63 -9.97 -17.38 3.44
N GLY A 64 -8.69 -17.50 3.77
CA GLY A 64 -7.79 -18.48 3.14
C GLY A 64 -7.62 -18.28 1.63
N ALA A 65 -7.81 -17.05 1.15
CA ALA A 65 -7.86 -16.72 -0.27
C ALA A 65 -6.47 -16.61 -0.93
N THR A 66 -5.45 -16.29 -0.14
CA THR A 66 -4.07 -16.14 -0.58
C THR A 66 -3.09 -16.66 0.45
N TYR A 67 -1.88 -16.99 0.01
CA TYR A 67 -0.77 -17.35 0.90
C TYR A 67 -0.09 -16.13 1.52
N SER A 68 0.03 -15.04 0.76
CA SER A 68 0.64 -13.81 1.24
C SER A 68 -0.04 -12.58 0.65
N ILE A 69 -0.24 -11.57 1.48
CA ILE A 69 -0.79 -10.27 1.09
C ILE A 69 -0.18 -9.20 1.97
N SER A 70 0.16 -8.07 1.36
CA SER A 70 0.61 -6.88 2.06
C SER A 70 0.20 -5.63 1.28
N ALA A 71 0.11 -4.51 1.97
CA ALA A 71 -0.07 -3.21 1.36
C ALA A 71 1.25 -2.43 1.36
N SER A 72 1.41 -1.53 0.42
CA SER A 72 2.48 -0.54 0.38
C SER A 72 1.91 0.87 0.26
N GLY A 73 2.56 1.82 0.95
CA GLY A 73 2.23 3.23 0.89
C GLY A 73 3.49 4.03 0.58
N GLN A 74 3.46 4.78 -0.51
CA GLN A 74 4.63 5.50 -1.01
C GLN A 74 4.24 6.90 -1.49
N MET A 75 5.19 7.81 -1.39
CA MET A 75 5.08 9.13 -1.98
C MET A 75 6.27 9.42 -2.88
N SER A 76 5.99 9.94 -4.07
CA SER A 76 6.98 10.47 -4.99
C SER A 76 7.01 12.00 -4.92
N ARG A 77 8.15 12.61 -5.21
CA ARG A 77 8.23 14.06 -5.42
C ARG A 77 7.73 14.47 -6.79
N LEU A 78 7.69 13.54 -7.74
CA LEU A 78 7.34 13.76 -9.14
C LEU A 78 5.96 13.19 -9.45
N GLY A 79 5.24 13.88 -10.34
CA GLY A 79 3.90 13.48 -10.78
C GLY A 79 2.79 14.14 -9.97
N LYS A 80 1.61 14.27 -10.59
CA LYS A 80 0.43 14.87 -9.94
C LYS A 80 -0.13 13.94 -8.85
N LEU A 81 -0.39 12.68 -9.19
CA LEU A 81 -0.83 11.67 -8.23
C LEU A 81 0.39 11.06 -7.55
N ASN A 82 1.04 11.83 -6.71
CA ASN A 82 2.33 11.53 -6.11
C ASN A 82 2.28 10.57 -4.92
N THR A 83 1.10 10.25 -4.44
CA THR A 83 0.87 9.32 -3.34
C THR A 83 0.19 8.07 -3.86
N THR A 84 0.78 6.91 -3.56
CA THR A 84 0.25 5.59 -3.93
C THR A 84 0.02 4.77 -2.67
N PHE A 85 -1.17 4.19 -2.55
CA PHE A 85 -1.55 3.28 -1.47
C PHE A 85 -2.13 2.03 -2.11
N GLN A 86 -1.40 0.89 -2.09
CA GLN A 86 -1.70 -0.24 -2.95
C GLN A 86 -1.42 -1.59 -2.32
N THR A 87 -2.05 -2.62 -2.88
CA THR A 87 -1.72 -4.03 -2.66
C THR A 87 -1.71 -4.76 -4.01
N ALA A 88 -0.82 -5.75 -4.14
CA ALA A 88 -0.75 -6.63 -5.31
C ALA A 88 -0.39 -8.04 -4.84
N PHE A 89 -1.18 -9.03 -5.24
CA PHE A 89 -1.04 -10.40 -4.73
C PHE A 89 -1.77 -11.42 -5.61
N PRO A 90 -1.35 -12.70 -5.59
CA PRO A 90 -2.10 -13.80 -6.17
C PRO A 90 -3.21 -14.27 -5.22
N MET A 91 -4.32 -14.73 -5.76
CA MET A 91 -5.42 -15.32 -5.01
C MET A 91 -6.11 -16.46 -5.76
N LYS A 92 -6.96 -17.20 -5.06
CA LYS A 92 -7.84 -18.19 -5.67
C LYS A 92 -8.86 -17.52 -6.60
N PRO A 93 -9.00 -17.95 -7.86
CA PRO A 93 -9.90 -17.31 -8.83
C PRO A 93 -11.35 -17.19 -8.36
N GLU A 94 -11.86 -18.21 -7.69
CA GLU A 94 -13.24 -18.29 -7.19
C GLU A 94 -13.55 -17.29 -6.07
N MET A 95 -12.53 -16.78 -5.38
CA MET A 95 -12.68 -15.83 -4.26
C MET A 95 -12.46 -14.36 -4.67
N LYS A 96 -12.17 -14.11 -5.94
CA LYS A 96 -11.77 -12.81 -6.45
C LYS A 96 -12.68 -11.66 -6.01
N ASP A 97 -13.96 -11.77 -6.29
CA ASP A 97 -14.90 -10.67 -6.06
C ASP A 97 -15.09 -10.37 -4.57
N GLU A 98 -15.12 -11.41 -3.74
CA GLU A 98 -15.21 -11.27 -2.28
C GLU A 98 -13.95 -10.63 -1.69
N VAL A 99 -12.77 -11.04 -2.15
CA VAL A 99 -11.49 -10.46 -1.72
C VAL A 99 -11.35 -9.01 -2.13
N LEU A 100 -11.70 -8.66 -3.37
CA LEU A 100 -11.66 -7.28 -3.85
C LEU A 100 -12.60 -6.37 -3.05
N ALA A 101 -13.79 -6.86 -2.70
CA ALA A 101 -14.74 -6.16 -1.83
C ALA A 101 -14.15 -5.95 -0.42
N ALA A 102 -13.56 -6.98 0.17
CA ALA A 102 -12.93 -6.91 1.49
C ALA A 102 -11.76 -5.89 1.53
N ILE A 103 -10.89 -5.87 0.51
CA ILE A 103 -9.79 -4.90 0.42
C ILE A 103 -10.34 -3.48 0.39
N LYS A 104 -11.35 -3.23 -0.43
CA LYS A 104 -11.98 -1.91 -0.53
C LYS A 104 -12.59 -1.49 0.79
N GLU A 105 -13.32 -2.37 1.46
CA GLU A 105 -13.93 -2.13 2.77
C GLU A 105 -12.86 -1.83 3.82
N LEU A 106 -11.87 -2.70 3.98
CA LEU A 106 -10.79 -2.53 4.95
C LEU A 106 -10.05 -1.21 4.76
N THR A 107 -9.79 -0.82 3.50
CA THR A 107 -9.11 0.45 3.20
C THR A 107 -10.02 1.65 3.53
N THR A 108 -11.28 1.61 3.10
CA THR A 108 -12.18 2.75 3.26
C THR A 108 -12.59 3.00 4.71
N THR A 109 -12.70 1.96 5.52
CA THR A 109 -13.04 2.09 6.94
C THR A 109 -11.90 2.63 7.79
N MET A 110 -10.64 2.55 7.33
CA MET A 110 -9.49 3.10 8.06
C MET A 110 -9.60 4.60 8.36
N LYS A 111 -10.32 5.36 7.55
CA LYS A 111 -10.55 6.79 7.81
C LYS A 111 -11.29 7.08 9.14
N GLU A 112 -11.92 6.06 9.74
CA GLU A 112 -12.77 6.21 10.93
C GLU A 112 -12.40 5.25 12.07
N ASN A 113 -11.80 4.08 11.78
CA ASN A 113 -11.72 2.98 12.73
C ASN A 113 -10.30 2.49 13.04
N VAL A 114 -9.25 3.23 12.68
CA VAL A 114 -7.90 2.95 13.16
C VAL A 114 -7.84 3.17 14.66
N THR A 115 -7.15 2.29 15.37
CA THR A 115 -7.04 2.28 16.83
C THR A 115 -5.60 2.48 17.30
N GLU A 116 -5.42 2.91 18.56
CA GLU A 116 -4.08 2.98 19.19
C GLU A 116 -3.41 1.60 19.29
N ALA A 117 -4.20 0.54 19.45
CA ALA A 117 -3.69 -0.82 19.51
C ALA A 117 -3.08 -1.29 18.19
N GLU A 118 -3.53 -0.74 17.06
CA GLU A 118 -2.94 -0.98 15.74
C GLU A 118 -1.77 -0.05 15.45
N LEU A 119 -1.88 1.23 15.84
CA LEU A 119 -0.86 2.23 15.54
C LEU A 119 0.44 2.00 16.31
N LYS A 120 0.34 1.76 17.63
CA LYS A 120 1.50 1.68 18.51
C LYS A 120 2.53 0.64 18.09
N PRO A 121 2.18 -0.63 17.81
CA PRO A 121 3.15 -1.64 17.36
C PRO A 121 3.82 -1.27 16.03
N VAL A 122 3.09 -0.62 15.12
CA VAL A 122 3.62 -0.17 13.83
C VAL A 122 4.66 0.92 14.03
N VAL A 123 4.36 1.92 14.85
CA VAL A 123 5.30 3.01 15.15
C VAL A 123 6.56 2.46 15.85
N GLU A 124 6.41 1.60 16.85
CA GLU A 124 7.53 0.97 17.54
C GLU A 124 8.43 0.16 16.60
N PHE A 125 7.83 -0.62 15.70
CA PHE A 125 8.57 -1.36 14.66
C PHE A 125 9.34 -0.41 13.74
N MET A 126 8.69 0.64 13.25
CA MET A 126 9.33 1.60 12.33
C MET A 126 10.44 2.42 13.01
N VAL A 127 10.28 2.79 14.26
CA VAL A 127 11.32 3.45 15.07
C VAL A 127 12.54 2.54 15.20
N LYS A 128 12.33 1.26 15.53
CA LYS A 128 13.42 0.27 15.59
C LYS A 128 14.10 0.11 14.24
N GLN A 129 13.35 -0.04 13.16
CA GLN A 129 13.89 -0.17 11.80
C GLN A 129 14.73 1.05 11.41
N THR A 130 14.23 2.26 11.65
CA THR A 130 15.00 3.51 11.40
C THR A 130 16.29 3.53 12.22
N GLY A 131 16.26 3.04 13.45
CA GLY A 131 17.45 2.92 14.31
C GLY A 131 18.51 1.96 13.75
N GLU A 132 18.09 0.88 13.09
CA GLU A 132 19.01 -0.03 12.40
C GLU A 132 19.52 0.59 11.09
N ASP A 133 18.65 1.22 10.31
CA ASP A 133 19.02 1.91 9.06
C ASP A 133 20.08 3.00 9.30
N LEU A 134 20.02 3.69 10.44
CA LEU A 134 21.01 4.71 10.84
C LEU A 134 22.41 4.12 11.09
N LYS A 135 22.53 2.82 11.33
CA LYS A 135 23.80 2.11 11.53
C LYS A 135 24.37 1.52 10.25
N ASP A 136 23.55 1.47 9.18
CA ASP A 136 23.94 0.83 7.92
C ASP A 136 24.45 1.83 6.88
N ASN A 137 25.64 1.58 6.32
CA ASN A 137 26.28 2.44 5.34
C ASN A 137 25.51 2.52 4.01
N SER A 138 24.84 1.45 3.59
CA SER A 138 24.06 1.44 2.35
C SER A 138 22.80 2.30 2.48
N SER A 139 22.16 2.29 3.66
CA SER A 139 21.04 3.16 4.01
C SER A 139 21.45 4.64 3.96
N TRP A 140 22.64 4.98 4.47
CA TRP A 140 23.19 6.33 4.37
C TRP A 140 23.47 6.73 2.93
N ALA A 141 24.10 5.86 2.12
CA ALA A 141 24.38 6.16 0.71
C ALA A 141 23.06 6.39 -0.06
N GLY A 142 22.04 5.58 0.16
CA GLY A 142 20.71 5.75 -0.42
C GLY A 142 20.03 7.06 0.00
N ALA A 143 20.11 7.40 1.29
CA ALA A 143 19.54 8.62 1.83
C ALA A 143 20.25 9.89 1.29
N MET A 144 21.57 9.86 1.16
CA MET A 144 22.36 10.95 0.59
C MET A 144 22.02 11.14 -0.90
N ALA A 145 21.95 10.07 -1.67
CA ALA A 145 21.54 10.11 -3.07
C ALA A 145 20.12 10.69 -3.22
N ALA A 146 19.16 10.20 -2.43
CA ALA A 146 17.80 10.71 -2.42
C ALA A 146 17.71 12.19 -1.99
N SER A 147 18.51 12.61 -1.01
CA SER A 147 18.60 14.00 -0.57
C SER A 147 19.15 14.89 -1.68
N THR A 148 20.20 14.47 -2.37
CA THR A 148 20.80 15.21 -3.48
C THR A 148 19.82 15.35 -4.65
N LEU A 149 19.13 14.27 -5.01
CA LEU A 149 18.18 14.27 -6.12
C LEU A 149 16.89 15.02 -5.81
N ASN A 150 16.39 14.90 -4.57
CA ASN A 150 15.08 15.40 -4.19
C ASN A 150 15.12 16.66 -3.34
N GLY A 151 16.29 17.09 -2.87
CA GLY A 151 16.44 18.28 -2.02
C GLY A 151 15.80 18.13 -0.63
N VAL A 152 15.66 16.89 -0.13
CA VAL A 152 15.05 16.59 1.18
C VAL A 152 15.90 15.59 1.96
N THR A 153 16.12 15.86 3.23
CA THR A 153 16.77 14.94 4.15
C THR A 153 15.78 13.82 4.50
N THR A 154 16.10 12.58 4.13
CA THR A 154 15.10 11.53 4.01
C THR A 154 14.84 10.74 5.27
N PHE A 155 15.75 10.64 6.26
CA PHE A 155 15.45 9.77 7.40
C PHE A 155 16.03 10.19 8.76
N ILE A 156 16.83 11.23 8.86
CA ILE A 156 17.49 11.63 10.12
C ILE A 156 16.47 11.92 11.22
N ASN A 157 15.35 12.58 10.92
CA ASN A 157 14.34 12.97 11.89
C ASN A 157 13.11 12.05 11.88
N ASN A 158 13.18 10.88 11.21
CA ASN A 158 12.03 10.00 11.11
C ASN A 158 11.52 9.54 12.49
N ASN A 159 12.41 9.24 13.44
CA ASN A 159 12.02 8.78 14.78
C ASN A 159 11.25 9.85 15.57
N GLU A 160 11.69 11.11 15.47
CA GLU A 160 10.98 12.22 16.12
C GLU A 160 9.57 12.38 15.52
N ILE A 161 9.48 12.35 14.18
CA ILE A 161 8.19 12.48 13.49
C ILE A 161 7.29 11.30 13.79
N LEU A 162 7.80 10.05 13.76
CA LEU A 162 7.04 8.84 14.11
C LEU A 162 6.44 8.95 15.52
N GLY A 163 7.19 9.47 16.49
CA GLY A 163 6.71 9.69 17.86
C GLY A 163 5.58 10.73 17.98
N THR A 164 5.33 11.53 16.94
CA THR A 164 4.24 12.51 16.91
C THR A 164 3.00 12.05 16.14
N ILE A 165 3.06 10.90 15.47
CA ILE A 165 1.92 10.39 14.67
C ILE A 165 0.84 9.87 15.61
N THR A 166 -0.37 10.36 15.41
CA THR A 166 -1.57 9.96 16.15
C THR A 166 -2.54 9.17 15.26
N VAL A 167 -3.49 8.49 15.88
CA VAL A 167 -4.62 7.84 15.18
C VAL A 167 -5.34 8.83 14.27
N THR A 168 -5.59 10.04 14.76
CA THR A 168 -6.25 11.10 13.98
C THR A 168 -5.45 11.50 12.73
N ASP A 169 -4.11 11.53 12.82
CA ASP A 169 -3.26 11.81 11.66
C ASP A 169 -3.41 10.71 10.59
N VAL A 170 -3.43 9.43 11.00
CA VAL A 170 -3.59 8.29 10.09
C VAL A 170 -4.98 8.33 9.44
N GLN A 171 -6.03 8.50 10.23
CA GLN A 171 -7.41 8.59 9.74
C GLN A 171 -7.58 9.74 8.76
N LYS A 172 -7.03 10.91 9.10
CA LYS A 172 -7.07 12.07 8.21
C LYS A 172 -6.31 11.82 6.91
N PHE A 173 -5.11 11.26 6.97
CA PHE A 173 -4.32 10.93 5.78
C PHE A 173 -5.09 10.02 4.83
N ILE A 174 -5.68 8.94 5.33
CA ILE A 174 -6.51 8.02 4.53
C ILE A 174 -7.75 8.73 3.98
N SER A 175 -8.42 9.56 4.78
CA SER A 175 -9.56 10.35 4.34
C SER A 175 -9.20 11.27 3.17
N ASP A 176 -8.07 11.98 3.26
CA ASP A 176 -7.57 12.89 2.23
C ASP A 176 -7.21 12.14 0.92
N VAL A 177 -6.65 10.92 1.03
CA VAL A 177 -6.37 10.06 -0.13
C VAL A 177 -7.67 9.59 -0.79
N LEU A 178 -8.62 9.10 -0.01
CA LEU A 178 -9.89 8.56 -0.52
C LEU A 178 -10.80 9.63 -1.12
N ALA A 179 -10.76 10.86 -0.58
CA ALA A 179 -11.58 11.98 -1.04
C ALA A 179 -11.31 12.39 -2.50
N GLN A 180 -10.12 12.05 -3.02
CA GLN A 180 -9.76 12.36 -4.41
C GLN A 180 -10.32 11.37 -5.42
N ASN A 181 -10.92 10.27 -4.94
CA ASN A 181 -11.62 9.28 -5.78
C ASN A 181 -10.79 8.74 -6.96
N ASN A 182 -9.49 8.51 -6.73
CA ASN A 182 -8.61 7.85 -7.70
C ASN A 182 -8.37 6.41 -7.23
N TYR A 183 -9.07 5.47 -7.84
CA TYR A 183 -9.05 4.06 -7.48
C TYR A 183 -8.91 3.18 -8.73
N ARG A 184 -7.93 2.29 -8.74
CA ARG A 184 -7.68 1.35 -9.82
C ARG A 184 -7.63 -0.07 -9.33
N VAL A 185 -8.30 -0.93 -10.08
CA VAL A 185 -8.19 -2.39 -9.94
C VAL A 185 -7.68 -2.93 -11.26
N ILE A 186 -6.64 -3.75 -11.21
CA ILE A 186 -6.16 -4.51 -12.35
C ILE A 186 -6.24 -5.98 -11.97
N VAL A 187 -6.90 -6.77 -12.79
CA VAL A 187 -7.08 -8.20 -12.55
C VAL A 187 -6.51 -8.97 -13.75
N LEU A 188 -5.68 -9.94 -13.45
CA LEU A 188 -5.18 -10.92 -14.41
C LEU A 188 -5.72 -12.28 -14.01
N ASP A 189 -6.70 -12.76 -14.74
CA ASP A 189 -7.34 -14.07 -14.54
C ASP A 189 -6.63 -15.17 -15.36
N PRO A 190 -6.67 -16.45 -14.93
CA PRO A 190 -6.26 -17.55 -15.77
C PRO A 190 -7.20 -17.64 -16.99
N ASP A 191 -6.63 -18.01 -18.15
CA ASP A 191 -7.42 -18.24 -19.38
C ASP A 191 -8.35 -19.45 -19.20
N GLY A 192 -9.58 -19.38 -19.72
CA GLY A 192 -10.69 -20.30 -19.43
C GLY A 192 -10.47 -21.79 -19.76
N ASP A 193 -9.41 -22.13 -20.48
CA ASP A 193 -9.05 -23.52 -20.81
C ASP A 193 -8.53 -24.35 -19.61
N VAL A 194 -8.44 -23.74 -18.41
CA VAL A 194 -7.86 -24.40 -17.21
C VAL A 194 -8.92 -25.04 -16.31
N GLN A 195 -10.21 -24.91 -16.59
CA GLN A 195 -11.26 -25.52 -15.79
C GLN A 195 -11.37 -27.07 -15.94
N GLU A 196 -10.70 -27.68 -16.93
CA GLU A 196 -10.72 -29.13 -17.15
C GLU A 196 -9.64 -29.94 -16.42
N ALA A 197 -8.63 -29.30 -15.83
CA ALA A 197 -7.50 -29.98 -15.16
C ALA A 197 -7.71 -30.28 -13.66
N ALA A 198 -8.86 -29.95 -13.08
CA ALA A 198 -9.19 -30.16 -11.67
C ALA A 198 -10.33 -31.20 -11.48
N LYS A 199 -10.20 -32.35 -12.15
CA LYS A 199 -11.00 -33.54 -11.85
C LYS A 199 -10.12 -34.69 -11.43
#